data_9f195c4fb301cf031a2aeda854fb0076
#
_entry.id   9f195c4fb301cf031a2aeda854fb0076
#
_cell.length_a   1.000
_cell.length_b   1.000
_cell.length_c   1.000
_cell.angle_alpha   90.00
_cell.angle_beta   90.00
_cell.angle_gamma   90.00
#
_symmetry.space_group_name_H-M   'P 1'
#
loop_
_entity.id
_entity.type
_entity.pdbx_description
1 polymer ?
#
loop_
_entity_poly.entity_id
_entity_poly.type
_entity_poly.pdbx_seq_one_letter_code
_entity_poly.pdbx_strand_id
1 'polypeptide(L)'
;PIAAADVNRTGFGDCKGLSNYMRAMLTELDIPSVYTVISTTNRRLLADFASANQNNHVILQVPLPNDTLWLECTNPTLPLGYVHHSIAGHDALLVGPNGGTLCQLPTYADSLNTQVNNTLVTLQPDGSAKVEVKQTSRLFQYEDMASIIDMEPARQKDWLRSDINLVQAKVDAIRANEIKQKEPQLDISYTIESEQYGNKTGKRLFIPINIFHRSFYSPNNQGERT
;
A
#
# COMPACT_ATOMS: atom_id res chain seq x y z
N PRO A 1 12.44 17.32 -19.04
CA PRO A 1 12.67 16.98 -17.64
C PRO A 1 13.11 18.24 -16.87
N ILE A 2 12.62 18.41 -15.65
CA ILE A 2 13.02 19.50 -14.76
C ILE A 2 14.44 19.21 -14.28
N ALA A 3 15.33 20.22 -14.29
CA ALA A 3 16.69 20.06 -13.80
C ALA A 3 16.72 19.82 -12.28
N ALA A 4 17.69 19.02 -11.79
CA ALA A 4 17.82 18.73 -10.36
C ALA A 4 17.93 20.01 -9.49
N ALA A 5 18.64 21.02 -9.95
CA ALA A 5 18.75 22.33 -9.29
C ALA A 5 17.41 23.05 -9.16
N ASP A 6 16.52 22.93 -10.15
CA ASP A 6 15.18 23.52 -10.10
C ASP A 6 14.27 22.77 -9.12
N VAL A 7 14.33 21.44 -9.09
CA VAL A 7 13.63 20.63 -8.09
C VAL A 7 14.08 21.02 -6.68
N ASN A 8 15.38 21.16 -6.46
CA ASN A 8 15.91 21.59 -5.16
C ASN A 8 15.40 22.96 -4.74
N ARG A 9 15.33 23.92 -5.68
CA ARG A 9 14.90 25.29 -5.42
C ARG A 9 13.39 25.40 -5.18
N THR A 10 12.58 24.60 -5.89
CA THR A 10 11.11 24.71 -5.88
C THR A 10 10.43 23.70 -4.95
N GLY A 11 11.12 22.63 -4.57
CA GLY A 11 10.53 21.49 -3.85
C GLY A 11 9.50 20.72 -4.67
N PHE A 12 9.51 20.88 -6.01
CA PHE A 12 8.50 20.29 -6.91
C PHE A 12 9.14 19.67 -8.14
N GLY A 13 8.55 18.54 -8.59
CA GLY A 13 8.93 17.84 -9.82
C GLY A 13 7.96 16.73 -10.17
N ASP A 14 7.96 16.33 -11.45
CA ASP A 14 7.34 15.07 -11.89
C ASP A 14 8.23 13.86 -11.54
N CYS A 15 7.79 12.66 -11.84
CA CYS A 15 8.56 11.43 -11.58
C CYS A 15 9.98 11.49 -12.17
N LYS A 16 10.14 12.09 -13.34
CA LYS A 16 11.45 12.24 -14.01
C LYS A 16 12.33 13.25 -13.28
N GLY A 17 11.77 14.39 -12.89
CA GLY A 17 12.48 15.45 -12.16
C GLY A 17 12.90 14.98 -10.77
N LEU A 18 11.98 14.39 -10.01
CA LEU A 18 12.25 13.90 -8.64
C LEU A 18 13.27 12.76 -8.63
N SER A 19 13.14 11.79 -9.54
CA SER A 19 14.11 10.69 -9.65
C SER A 19 15.50 11.19 -10.09
N ASN A 20 15.56 12.16 -11.01
CA ASN A 20 16.83 12.74 -11.41
C ASN A 20 17.47 13.55 -10.27
N TYR A 21 16.68 14.27 -9.49
CA TYR A 21 17.17 14.99 -8.30
C TYR A 21 17.71 14.03 -7.23
N MET A 22 16.97 12.96 -6.90
CA MET A 22 17.43 11.92 -5.99
C MET A 22 18.75 11.26 -6.50
N ARG A 23 18.79 10.96 -7.80
CA ARG A 23 20.01 10.40 -8.41
C ARG A 23 21.21 11.34 -8.29
N ALA A 24 21.01 12.64 -8.48
CA ALA A 24 22.09 13.63 -8.31
C ALA A 24 22.59 13.65 -6.86
N MET A 25 21.72 13.62 -5.86
CA MET A 25 22.10 13.54 -4.44
C MET A 25 22.86 12.26 -4.12
N LEU A 26 22.42 11.11 -4.63
CA LEU A 26 23.12 9.84 -4.46
C LEU A 26 24.51 9.84 -5.10
N THR A 27 24.65 10.50 -6.26
CA THR A 27 25.94 10.64 -6.95
C THR A 27 26.93 11.46 -6.13
N GLU A 28 26.50 12.56 -5.48
CA GLU A 28 27.36 13.36 -4.58
C GLU A 28 27.82 12.59 -3.34
N LEU A 29 27.15 11.50 -3.01
CA LEU A 29 27.50 10.60 -1.90
C LEU A 29 28.23 9.34 -2.37
N ASP A 30 28.66 9.27 -3.64
CA ASP A 30 29.27 8.08 -4.26
C ASP A 30 28.38 6.82 -4.19
N ILE A 31 27.06 6.98 -4.11
CA ILE A 31 26.10 5.88 -4.12
C ILE A 31 25.62 5.64 -5.57
N PRO A 32 25.97 4.48 -6.17
CA PRO A 32 25.55 4.17 -7.52
C PRO A 32 24.03 4.00 -7.59
N SER A 33 23.40 4.60 -8.61
CA SER A 33 21.97 4.44 -8.86
C SER A 33 21.68 4.44 -10.36
N VAL A 34 20.68 3.69 -10.75
CA VAL A 34 20.27 3.50 -12.14
C VAL A 34 18.87 4.07 -12.36
N TYR A 35 18.78 4.98 -13.32
CA TYR A 35 17.51 5.54 -13.75
C TYR A 35 16.67 4.43 -14.41
N THR A 36 15.48 4.19 -13.90
CA THR A 36 14.65 3.04 -14.27
C THR A 36 13.29 3.51 -14.74
N VAL A 37 12.96 3.20 -15.99
CA VAL A 37 11.65 3.53 -16.57
C VAL A 37 10.73 2.33 -16.55
N ILE A 38 9.48 2.54 -16.19
CA ILE A 38 8.45 1.51 -16.02
C ILE A 38 7.11 1.97 -16.56
N SER A 39 6.19 1.04 -16.74
CA SER A 39 4.78 1.33 -16.96
C SER A 39 3.95 0.95 -15.73
N THR A 40 3.13 1.89 -15.25
CA THR A 40 2.16 1.61 -14.19
C THR A 40 0.88 0.96 -14.70
N THR A 41 0.69 0.90 -16.01
CA THR A 41 -0.50 0.34 -16.67
C THR A 41 -0.23 -0.99 -17.36
N ASN A 42 0.93 -1.12 -18.02
CA ASN A 42 1.30 -2.32 -18.77
C ASN A 42 2.33 -3.12 -17.98
N ARG A 43 1.96 -4.33 -17.59
CA ARG A 43 2.85 -5.19 -16.81
C ARG A 43 4.08 -5.67 -17.60
N ARG A 44 3.97 -5.75 -18.94
CA ARG A 44 5.05 -6.22 -19.82
C ARG A 44 5.47 -5.14 -20.80
N LEU A 45 6.77 -5.09 -21.07
CA LEU A 45 7.36 -4.26 -22.10
C LEU A 45 7.71 -5.13 -23.32
N LEU A 46 7.54 -4.57 -24.52
CA LEU A 46 7.95 -5.22 -25.76
C LEU A 46 9.47 -5.05 -25.92
N ALA A 47 10.22 -6.13 -25.78
CA ALA A 47 11.69 -6.11 -25.80
C ALA A 47 12.28 -5.76 -27.15
N ASP A 48 11.57 -6.07 -28.23
CA ASP A 48 11.95 -5.84 -29.63
C ASP A 48 11.44 -4.52 -30.20
N PHE A 49 10.74 -3.72 -29.40
CA PHE A 49 10.15 -2.44 -29.82
C PHE A 49 10.59 -1.30 -28.91
N ALA A 50 11.69 -0.64 -29.28
CA ALA A 50 12.21 0.50 -28.51
C ALA A 50 11.33 1.75 -28.69
N SER A 51 10.42 1.99 -27.73
CA SER A 51 9.55 3.16 -27.71
C SER A 51 9.41 3.74 -26.32
N ALA A 52 9.62 5.04 -26.18
CA ALA A 52 9.39 5.76 -24.92
C ALA A 52 7.92 5.71 -24.47
N ASN A 53 6.98 5.49 -25.40
CA ASN A 53 5.56 5.42 -25.10
C ASN A 53 5.14 4.13 -24.37
N GLN A 54 6.04 3.16 -24.23
CA GLN A 54 5.79 1.97 -23.41
C GLN A 54 5.82 2.28 -21.90
N ASN A 55 6.41 3.40 -21.52
CA ASN A 55 6.66 3.76 -20.12
C ASN A 55 5.97 5.09 -19.78
N ASN A 56 5.43 5.18 -18.56
CA ASN A 56 4.77 6.39 -18.07
C ASN A 56 5.30 6.86 -16.69
N HIS A 57 6.21 6.09 -16.07
CA HIS A 57 6.72 6.36 -14.75
C HIS A 57 8.23 6.09 -14.62
N VAL A 58 8.85 6.67 -13.60
CA VAL A 58 10.29 6.57 -13.33
C VAL A 58 10.53 6.35 -11.85
N ILE A 59 11.40 5.39 -11.55
CA ILE A 59 11.94 5.09 -10.23
C ILE A 59 13.47 4.98 -10.32
N LEU A 60 14.16 4.77 -9.20
CA LEU A 60 15.59 4.45 -9.18
C LEU A 60 15.83 3.04 -8.68
N GLN A 61 16.82 2.39 -9.29
CA GLN A 61 17.46 1.21 -8.75
C GLN A 61 18.76 1.62 -8.05
N VAL A 62 18.96 1.19 -6.81
CA VAL A 62 20.21 1.31 -6.09
C VAL A 62 20.73 -0.10 -5.85
N PRO A 63 21.81 -0.52 -6.55
CA PRO A 63 22.42 -1.83 -6.34
C PRO A 63 23.13 -1.88 -4.98
N LEU A 64 22.87 -2.94 -4.23
CA LEU A 64 23.54 -3.25 -2.97
C LEU A 64 24.34 -4.55 -3.13
N PRO A 65 25.33 -4.86 -2.27
CA PRO A 65 26.19 -6.04 -2.43
C PRO A 65 25.43 -7.38 -2.56
N ASN A 66 24.29 -7.54 -1.89
CA ASN A 66 23.49 -8.77 -1.90
C ASN A 66 22.00 -8.50 -2.13
N ASP A 67 21.63 -7.30 -2.54
CA ASP A 67 20.24 -6.90 -2.70
C ASP A 67 20.11 -5.76 -3.72
N THR A 68 18.89 -5.36 -4.00
CA THR A 68 18.55 -4.18 -4.79
C THR A 68 17.53 -3.36 -4.03
N LEU A 69 17.80 -2.06 -3.88
CA LEU A 69 16.87 -1.11 -3.34
C LEU A 69 16.15 -0.38 -4.49
N TRP A 70 14.85 -0.39 -4.47
CA TRP A 70 14.02 0.36 -5.40
C TRP A 70 13.48 1.61 -4.72
N LEU A 71 13.69 2.77 -5.33
CA LEU A 71 13.28 4.05 -4.77
C LEU A 71 12.15 4.66 -5.59
N GLU A 72 10.97 4.73 -4.98
CA GLU A 72 9.86 5.54 -5.47
C GLU A 72 10.03 6.97 -4.98
N CYS A 73 10.25 7.91 -5.91
CA CYS A 73 10.56 9.31 -5.56
C CYS A 73 9.34 10.24 -5.55
N THR A 74 8.18 9.74 -6.00
CA THR A 74 6.95 10.56 -6.12
C THR A 74 5.99 10.39 -4.95
N ASN A 75 6.16 9.35 -4.15
CA ASN A 75 5.32 9.08 -2.99
C ASN A 75 6.16 9.03 -1.70
N PRO A 76 6.22 10.13 -0.92
CA PRO A 76 7.03 10.21 0.29
C PRO A 76 6.47 9.40 1.46
N THR A 77 5.25 8.89 1.37
CA THR A 77 4.63 8.08 2.43
C THR A 77 5.02 6.61 2.34
N LEU A 78 5.43 6.14 1.16
CA LEU A 78 5.85 4.76 0.98
C LEU A 78 7.16 4.46 1.72
N PRO A 79 7.26 3.28 2.35
CA PRO A 79 8.48 2.84 3.00
C PRO A 79 9.63 2.67 2.02
N LEU A 80 10.85 2.96 2.49
CA LEU A 80 12.07 2.85 1.69
C LEU A 80 12.26 1.41 1.17
N GLY A 81 12.43 1.27 -0.14
CA GLY A 81 12.68 -0.01 -0.80
C GLY A 81 11.43 -0.88 -1.02
N TYR A 82 10.28 -0.42 -0.58
CA TYR A 82 9.03 -1.10 -0.85
C TYR A 82 8.58 -0.87 -2.29
N VAL A 83 8.21 -1.95 -2.97
CA VAL A 83 7.67 -1.91 -4.34
C VAL A 83 6.15 -2.07 -4.25
N HIS A 84 5.44 -0.98 -4.47
CA HIS A 84 3.98 -0.92 -4.29
C HIS A 84 3.20 -1.73 -5.35
N HIS A 85 1.93 -2.02 -5.06
CA HIS A 85 1.12 -2.97 -5.83
C HIS A 85 0.98 -2.62 -7.32
N SER A 86 0.95 -1.34 -7.68
CA SER A 86 0.71 -0.93 -9.07
C SER A 86 1.92 -1.13 -9.99
N ILE A 87 3.10 -1.48 -9.44
CA ILE A 87 4.32 -1.75 -10.22
C ILE A 87 5.00 -3.08 -9.86
N ALA A 88 4.59 -3.75 -8.78
CA ALA A 88 5.17 -5.02 -8.37
C ALA A 88 5.05 -6.07 -9.49
N GLY A 89 6.19 -6.68 -9.87
CA GLY A 89 6.28 -7.67 -10.94
C GLY A 89 6.13 -7.11 -12.34
N HIS A 90 6.14 -5.79 -12.53
CA HIS A 90 6.19 -5.19 -13.85
C HIS A 90 7.59 -5.27 -14.44
N ASP A 91 7.67 -5.29 -15.76
CA ASP A 91 8.93 -5.13 -16.47
C ASP A 91 9.43 -3.68 -16.31
N ALA A 92 10.72 -3.55 -16.16
CA ALA A 92 11.42 -2.27 -15.99
C ALA A 92 12.61 -2.20 -16.94
N LEU A 93 12.90 -1.02 -17.47
CA LEU A 93 14.08 -0.77 -18.28
C LEU A 93 15.08 0.06 -17.49
N LEU A 94 16.19 -0.55 -17.14
CA LEU A 94 17.35 0.10 -16.53
C LEU A 94 18.09 0.91 -17.62
N VAL A 95 18.23 2.21 -17.42
CA VAL A 95 18.87 3.11 -18.40
C VAL A 95 20.33 3.27 -18.05
N GLY A 96 21.20 2.61 -18.80
CA GLY A 96 22.63 2.69 -18.65
C GLY A 96 23.31 3.57 -19.71
N PRO A 97 24.63 3.86 -19.57
CA PRO A 97 25.36 4.70 -20.50
C PRO A 97 25.53 4.07 -21.91
N ASN A 98 25.49 2.74 -21.98
CA ASN A 98 25.68 1.98 -23.23
C ASN A 98 24.40 1.33 -23.75
N GLY A 99 23.24 1.76 -23.25
CA GLY A 99 21.93 1.21 -23.62
C GLY A 99 21.07 0.85 -22.43
N GLY A 100 19.97 0.13 -22.70
CA GLY A 100 19.01 -0.30 -21.69
C GLY A 100 19.10 -1.80 -21.41
N THR A 101 18.80 -2.18 -20.18
CA THR A 101 18.68 -3.58 -19.75
C THR A 101 17.28 -3.80 -19.18
N LEU A 102 16.55 -4.77 -19.74
CA LEU A 102 15.25 -5.17 -19.19
C LEU A 102 15.45 -6.04 -17.94
N CYS A 103 14.66 -5.75 -16.92
CA CYS A 103 14.54 -6.58 -15.74
C CYS A 103 13.07 -6.63 -15.31
N GLN A 104 12.76 -7.42 -14.31
CA GLN A 104 11.44 -7.45 -13.68
C GLN A 104 11.56 -6.95 -12.25
N LEU A 105 10.62 -6.08 -11.85
CA LEU A 105 10.50 -5.65 -10.46
C LEU A 105 10.08 -6.82 -9.56
N PRO A 106 10.52 -6.84 -8.29
CA PRO A 106 10.16 -7.90 -7.37
C PRO A 106 8.63 -7.98 -7.17
N THR A 107 8.18 -9.18 -6.84
CA THR A 107 6.82 -9.46 -6.37
C THR A 107 6.89 -9.99 -4.95
N TYR A 108 5.76 -9.97 -4.28
CA TYR A 108 5.60 -10.59 -2.98
C TYR A 108 4.74 -11.86 -3.10
N ALA A 109 5.04 -12.86 -2.29
CA ALA A 109 4.18 -14.04 -2.22
C ALA A 109 2.80 -13.68 -1.66
N ASP A 110 1.73 -14.23 -2.22
CA ASP A 110 0.35 -13.96 -1.79
C ASP A 110 0.15 -14.26 -0.30
N SER A 111 0.87 -15.27 0.22
CA SER A 111 0.86 -15.63 1.64
C SER A 111 1.41 -14.56 2.59
N LEU A 112 2.17 -13.60 2.07
CA LEU A 112 2.69 -12.45 2.84
C LEU A 112 1.78 -11.22 2.74
N ASN A 113 0.95 -11.15 1.70
CA ASN A 113 0.01 -10.06 1.48
C ASN A 113 -1.27 -10.29 2.27
N THR A 114 -1.24 -10.00 3.57
CA THR A 114 -2.29 -10.39 4.50
C THR A 114 -2.90 -9.23 5.24
N GLN A 115 -4.21 -9.36 5.52
CA GLN A 115 -4.92 -8.61 6.54
C GLN A 115 -5.54 -9.58 7.54
N VAL A 116 -5.16 -9.48 8.80
CA VAL A 116 -5.63 -10.33 9.88
C VAL A 116 -6.36 -9.51 10.91
N ASN A 117 -7.63 -9.84 11.16
CA ASN A 117 -8.46 -9.22 12.18
C ASN A 117 -8.67 -10.19 13.35
N ASN A 118 -8.17 -9.84 14.53
CA ASN A 118 -8.46 -10.52 15.78
C ASN A 118 -9.48 -9.69 16.56
N THR A 119 -10.63 -10.28 16.84
CA THR A 119 -11.77 -9.59 17.42
C THR A 119 -12.25 -10.29 18.69
N LEU A 120 -12.28 -9.55 19.80
CA LEU A 120 -12.85 -10.02 21.06
C LEU A 120 -14.19 -9.31 21.30
N VAL A 121 -15.26 -10.07 21.40
CA VAL A 121 -16.62 -9.56 21.61
C VAL A 121 -17.09 -9.87 23.02
N THR A 122 -17.39 -8.84 23.80
CA THR A 122 -18.04 -8.93 25.11
C THR A 122 -19.52 -8.59 24.94
N LEU A 123 -20.34 -9.63 24.86
CA LEU A 123 -21.77 -9.52 24.62
C LEU A 123 -22.55 -9.39 25.95
N GLN A 124 -23.58 -8.53 25.95
CA GLN A 124 -24.48 -8.34 27.09
C GLN A 124 -25.83 -9.05 26.84
N PRO A 125 -26.58 -9.37 27.93
CA PRO A 125 -27.87 -10.05 27.81
C PRO A 125 -28.96 -9.28 27.04
N ASP A 126 -28.82 -7.96 26.93
CA ASP A 126 -29.70 -7.08 26.17
C ASP A 126 -29.41 -7.07 24.66
N GLY A 127 -28.29 -7.68 24.22
CA GLY A 127 -27.87 -7.71 22.85
C GLY A 127 -26.86 -6.62 22.47
N SER A 128 -26.51 -5.74 23.41
CA SER A 128 -25.40 -4.80 23.23
C SER A 128 -24.05 -5.50 23.37
N ALA A 129 -22.99 -4.93 22.80
CA ALA A 129 -21.65 -5.48 22.93
C ALA A 129 -20.56 -4.41 22.91
N LYS A 130 -19.47 -4.71 23.60
CA LYS A 130 -18.17 -4.09 23.43
C LYS A 130 -17.29 -5.01 22.62
N VAL A 131 -16.65 -4.49 21.57
CA VAL A 131 -15.77 -5.24 20.68
C VAL A 131 -14.38 -4.61 20.72
N GLU A 132 -13.37 -5.43 20.94
CA GLU A 132 -11.98 -5.04 20.82
C GLU A 132 -11.41 -5.64 19.54
N VAL A 133 -10.87 -4.78 18.67
CA VAL A 133 -10.30 -5.19 17.38
C VAL A 133 -8.80 -4.97 17.40
N LYS A 134 -8.06 -5.97 16.91
CA LYS A 134 -6.65 -5.86 16.57
C LYS A 134 -6.49 -6.32 15.13
N GLN A 135 -6.08 -5.41 14.26
CA GLN A 135 -5.88 -5.64 12.84
C GLN A 135 -4.41 -5.50 12.50
N THR A 136 -3.87 -6.45 11.76
CA THR A 136 -2.52 -6.41 11.19
C THR A 136 -2.65 -6.48 9.68
N SER A 137 -2.15 -5.47 8.98
CA SER A 137 -2.14 -5.38 7.51
C SER A 137 -0.70 -5.34 7.00
N ARG A 138 -0.37 -6.16 6.00
CA ARG A 138 0.97 -6.28 5.43
C ARG A 138 0.96 -6.07 3.93
N LEU A 139 2.04 -5.53 3.38
CA LEU A 139 2.28 -5.33 1.95
C LEU A 139 1.16 -4.52 1.29
N PHE A 140 0.46 -5.06 0.29
CA PHE A 140 -0.61 -4.34 -0.42
C PHE A 140 -1.79 -4.02 0.52
N GLN A 141 -2.08 -4.90 1.49
CA GLN A 141 -3.08 -4.61 2.52
C GLN A 141 -2.64 -3.46 3.44
N TYR A 142 -1.32 -3.28 3.65
CA TYR A 142 -0.77 -2.11 4.32
C TYR A 142 -1.03 -0.83 3.51
N GLU A 143 -0.82 -0.83 2.18
CA GLU A 143 -1.06 0.36 1.34
C GLU A 143 -2.48 0.89 1.48
N ASP A 144 -3.48 -0.02 1.45
CA ASP A 144 -4.89 0.33 1.55
C ASP A 144 -5.22 0.99 2.90
N MET A 145 -4.46 0.66 3.94
CA MET A 145 -4.69 1.11 5.32
C MET A 145 -3.80 2.28 5.75
N ALA A 146 -2.63 2.46 5.14
CA ALA A 146 -1.59 3.38 5.63
C ALA A 146 -2.06 4.84 5.76
N SER A 147 -2.98 5.28 4.91
CA SER A 147 -3.53 6.63 4.94
C SER A 147 -4.23 6.99 6.26
N ILE A 148 -4.64 6.00 7.06
CA ILE A 148 -5.31 6.26 8.35
C ILE A 148 -4.39 6.97 9.35
N ILE A 149 -3.08 6.79 9.23
CA ILE A 149 -2.08 7.34 10.17
C ILE A 149 -2.12 8.87 10.15
N ASP A 150 -2.26 9.44 8.96
CA ASP A 150 -2.22 10.89 8.74
C ASP A 150 -3.61 11.55 8.80
N MET A 151 -4.66 10.75 9.09
CA MET A 151 -6.02 11.28 9.21
C MET A 151 -6.24 11.94 10.57
N GLU A 152 -7.04 13.01 10.58
CA GLU A 152 -7.57 13.59 11.82
C GLU A 152 -8.40 12.55 12.60
N PRO A 153 -8.39 12.58 13.96
CA PRO A 153 -9.05 11.56 14.80
C PRO A 153 -10.52 11.30 14.47
N ALA A 154 -11.28 12.32 14.12
CA ALA A 154 -12.68 12.16 13.73
C ALA A 154 -12.80 11.36 12.43
N ARG A 155 -11.96 11.68 11.44
CA ARG A 155 -11.93 11.01 10.15
C ARG A 155 -11.45 9.55 10.26
N GLN A 156 -10.50 9.26 11.16
CA GLN A 156 -10.09 7.88 11.46
C GLN A 156 -11.27 7.05 11.95
N LYS A 157 -12.10 7.60 12.85
CA LYS A 157 -13.29 6.92 13.36
C LYS A 157 -14.30 6.65 12.26
N ASP A 158 -14.59 7.65 11.42
CA ASP A 158 -15.54 7.51 10.31
C ASP A 158 -15.04 6.49 9.28
N TRP A 159 -13.74 6.50 8.99
CA TRP A 159 -13.12 5.58 8.06
C TRP A 159 -13.21 4.13 8.55
N LEU A 160 -12.82 3.84 9.81
CA LEU A 160 -12.98 2.51 10.40
C LEU A 160 -14.45 2.11 10.53
N ARG A 161 -15.32 3.07 10.86
CA ARG A 161 -16.76 2.82 10.96
C ARG A 161 -17.36 2.39 9.62
N SER A 162 -16.87 2.90 8.50
CA SER A 162 -17.36 2.55 7.16
C SER A 162 -17.12 1.08 6.78
N ASP A 163 -16.12 0.42 7.38
CA ASP A 163 -15.86 -1.01 7.16
C ASP A 163 -16.65 -1.94 8.10
N ILE A 164 -17.41 -1.36 9.06
CA ILE A 164 -18.12 -2.13 10.08
C ILE A 164 -19.61 -2.28 9.69
N ASN A 165 -20.05 -3.52 9.54
CA ASN A 165 -21.43 -3.86 9.25
C ASN A 165 -22.27 -4.10 10.53
N LEU A 166 -22.31 -3.08 11.40
CA LEU A 166 -23.14 -3.05 12.61
C LEU A 166 -23.95 -1.76 12.62
N VAL A 167 -25.22 -1.86 13.04
CA VAL A 167 -26.06 -0.69 13.24
C VAL A 167 -25.58 0.09 14.47
N GLN A 168 -25.51 1.42 14.36
CA GLN A 168 -25.15 2.33 15.46
C GLN A 168 -23.82 1.99 16.17
N ALA A 169 -22.85 1.45 15.42
CA ALA A 169 -21.53 1.19 15.96
C ALA A 169 -20.76 2.50 16.22
N LYS A 170 -20.18 2.65 17.40
CA LYS A 170 -19.34 3.75 17.77
C LYS A 170 -17.89 3.27 17.90
N VAL A 171 -16.98 3.85 17.12
CA VAL A 171 -15.55 3.52 17.13
C VAL A 171 -14.79 4.48 18.04
N ASP A 172 -13.96 3.94 18.94
CA ASP A 172 -13.14 4.71 19.87
C ASP A 172 -11.78 4.03 20.12
N ALA A 173 -10.92 4.70 20.92
CA ALA A 173 -9.64 4.20 21.41
C ALA A 173 -8.69 3.68 20.27
N ILE A 174 -8.64 4.39 19.16
CA ILE A 174 -7.81 4.02 18.01
C ILE A 174 -6.33 4.20 18.36
N ARG A 175 -5.53 3.18 18.06
CA ARG A 175 -4.07 3.21 18.13
C ARG A 175 -3.53 2.56 16.87
N ALA A 176 -2.56 3.21 16.21
CA ALA A 176 -1.88 2.70 15.05
C ALA A 176 -0.37 2.62 15.33
N ASN A 177 0.26 1.56 14.89
CA ASN A 177 1.71 1.36 14.93
C ASN A 177 2.18 0.92 13.56
N GLU A 178 2.96 1.77 12.89
CA GLU A 178 3.47 1.53 11.56
C GLU A 178 4.91 1.01 11.62
N ILE A 179 5.19 -0.04 10.86
CA ILE A 179 6.53 -0.61 10.68
C ILE A 179 6.95 -0.33 9.23
N LYS A 180 7.71 0.77 9.05
CA LYS A 180 8.25 1.19 7.75
C LYS A 180 9.53 0.43 7.41
N GLN A 181 9.39 -0.59 6.59
CA GLN A 181 10.49 -1.42 6.09
C GLN A 181 10.18 -1.90 4.67
N LYS A 182 11.10 -2.64 4.04
CA LYS A 182 10.94 -3.20 2.68
C LYS A 182 9.68 -4.10 2.54
N GLU A 183 9.26 -4.74 3.64
CA GLU A 183 7.97 -5.42 3.78
C GLU A 183 7.16 -4.71 4.87
N PRO A 184 6.38 -3.67 4.54
CA PRO A 184 5.73 -2.85 5.53
C PRO A 184 4.56 -3.57 6.21
N GLN A 185 4.28 -3.12 7.44
CA GLN A 185 3.17 -3.59 8.24
C GLN A 185 2.53 -2.43 8.98
N LEU A 186 1.22 -2.49 9.14
CA LEU A 186 0.45 -1.60 9.98
C LEU A 186 -0.39 -2.42 10.96
N ASP A 187 -0.18 -2.17 12.25
CA ASP A 187 -0.98 -2.71 13.33
C ASP A 187 -1.94 -1.62 13.82
N ILE A 188 -3.24 -1.89 13.77
CA ILE A 188 -4.28 -0.99 14.28
C ILE A 188 -5.05 -1.71 15.38
N SER A 189 -5.30 -1.02 16.48
CA SER A 189 -6.23 -1.48 17.50
C SER A 189 -7.28 -0.41 17.81
N TYR A 190 -8.52 -0.83 18.02
CA TYR A 190 -9.62 0.06 18.36
C TYR A 190 -10.75 -0.69 19.07
N THR A 191 -11.66 0.06 19.66
CA THR A 191 -12.87 -0.50 20.28
C THR A 191 -14.12 -0.08 19.52
N ILE A 192 -15.12 -0.95 19.55
CA ILE A 192 -16.45 -0.68 18.99
C ILE A 192 -17.45 -0.88 20.11
N GLU A 193 -18.35 0.07 20.31
CA GLU A 193 -19.54 -0.08 21.12
C GLU A 193 -20.76 -0.16 20.19
N SER A 194 -21.61 -1.15 20.40
CA SER A 194 -22.86 -1.34 19.63
C SER A 194 -24.00 -1.69 20.58
N GLU A 195 -25.05 -0.88 20.56
CA GLU A 195 -26.26 -1.16 21.33
C GLU A 195 -27.11 -2.30 20.73
N GLN A 196 -26.87 -2.62 19.44
CA GLN A 196 -27.59 -3.66 18.71
C GLN A 196 -26.59 -4.58 17.97
N TYR A 197 -25.65 -5.17 18.73
CA TYR A 197 -24.73 -6.17 18.17
C TYR A 197 -25.47 -7.47 17.85
N GLY A 198 -26.31 -7.92 18.78
CA GLY A 198 -27.15 -9.10 18.61
C GLY A 198 -28.64 -8.74 18.47
N ASN A 199 -29.34 -9.52 17.65
CA ASN A 199 -30.78 -9.40 17.49
C ASN A 199 -31.51 -10.44 18.35
N LYS A 200 -32.29 -9.98 19.33
CA LYS A 200 -33.02 -10.83 20.26
C LYS A 200 -34.44 -11.10 19.76
N THR A 201 -34.80 -12.38 19.63
CA THR A 201 -36.14 -12.82 19.28
C THR A 201 -36.60 -13.86 20.30
N GLY A 202 -37.48 -13.46 21.21
CA GLY A 202 -37.92 -14.29 22.33
C GLY A 202 -36.76 -14.68 23.25
N LYS A 203 -36.48 -15.99 23.37
CA LYS A 203 -35.38 -16.53 24.17
C LYS A 203 -34.05 -16.73 23.35
N ARG A 204 -34.05 -16.35 22.08
CA ARG A 204 -32.88 -16.54 21.19
C ARG A 204 -32.22 -15.20 20.92
N LEU A 205 -30.88 -15.22 20.87
CA LEU A 205 -30.06 -14.09 20.48
C LEU A 205 -29.26 -14.51 19.23
N PHE A 206 -29.45 -13.79 18.13
CA PHE A 206 -28.72 -13.97 16.89
C PHE A 206 -27.56 -12.98 16.84
N ILE A 207 -26.35 -13.47 16.72
CA ILE A 207 -25.13 -12.67 16.70
C ILE A 207 -24.40 -12.82 15.36
N PRO A 208 -23.85 -11.73 14.77
CA PRO A 208 -23.00 -11.83 13.60
C PRO A 208 -21.64 -12.43 14.01
N ILE A 209 -21.13 -13.37 13.23
CA ILE A 209 -19.79 -13.93 13.43
C ILE A 209 -18.74 -13.01 12.82
N ASN A 210 -19.07 -12.34 11.70
CA ASN A 210 -18.21 -11.38 11.05
C ASN A 210 -18.92 -10.01 10.98
N ILE A 211 -18.26 -8.99 11.52
CA ILE A 211 -18.78 -7.62 11.58
C ILE A 211 -18.17 -6.69 10.53
N PHE A 212 -17.20 -7.17 9.77
CA PHE A 212 -16.55 -6.39 8.72
C PHE A 212 -17.23 -6.60 7.38
N HIS A 213 -17.19 -5.58 6.54
CA HIS A 213 -17.59 -5.73 5.15
C HIS A 213 -16.70 -6.75 4.45
N ARG A 214 -17.31 -7.65 3.69
CA ARG A 214 -16.55 -8.56 2.82
C ARG A 214 -16.31 -7.85 1.51
N SER A 215 -15.06 -7.49 1.24
CA SER A 215 -14.66 -7.13 -0.11
C SER A 215 -14.54 -8.41 -0.93
N PHE A 216 -15.44 -8.60 -1.89
CA PHE A 216 -15.25 -9.61 -2.92
C PHE A 216 -14.49 -8.96 -4.06
N TYR A 217 -13.19 -9.21 -4.15
CA TYR A 217 -12.48 -8.98 -5.38
C TYR A 217 -13.00 -10.03 -6.39
N SER A 218 -13.89 -9.61 -7.28
CA SER A 218 -14.19 -10.38 -8.47
C SER A 218 -13.08 -10.05 -9.47
N PRO A 219 -12.18 -10.97 -9.80
CA PRO A 219 -11.24 -10.71 -10.89
C PRO A 219 -12.09 -10.45 -12.14
N ASN A 220 -11.95 -9.28 -12.73
CA ASN A 220 -12.54 -8.99 -14.02
C ASN A 220 -12.00 -10.03 -15.00
N ASN A 221 -12.81 -11.02 -15.34
CA ASN A 221 -12.55 -12.06 -16.33
C ASN A 221 -12.60 -11.46 -17.77
N GLN A 222 -11.95 -10.33 -17.99
CA GLN A 222 -11.70 -9.76 -19.31
C GLN A 222 -10.23 -9.92 -19.74
N GLY A 223 -9.56 -10.96 -19.27
CA GLY A 223 -8.31 -11.43 -19.83
C GLY A 223 -8.60 -12.60 -20.75
N GLU A 224 -8.31 -12.41 -22.02
CA GLU A 224 -8.42 -13.40 -23.09
C GLU A 224 -7.89 -14.77 -22.65
N ARG A 225 -8.76 -15.77 -22.74
CA ARG A 225 -8.32 -17.16 -22.80
C ARG A 225 -7.73 -17.39 -24.18
N THR A 226 -6.42 -17.31 -24.31
CA THR A 226 -5.67 -17.93 -25.43
C THR A 226 -5.11 -19.25 -24.97
#